data_b415cc66959657df52034cee09f56e46
#
_entry.id   b415cc66959657df52034cee09f56e46
#
_cell.length_a   1.000
_cell.length_b   1.000
_cell.length_c   1.000
_cell.angle_alpha   90.00
_cell.angle_beta   90.00
_cell.angle_gamma   90.00
#
_symmetry.space_group_name_H-M   'P 1'
#
loop_
_entity.id
_entity.type
_entity.pdbx_description
1 polymer ?
#
loop_
_entity_poly.entity_id
_entity_poly.type
_entity_poly.pdbx_seq_one_letter_code
_entity_poly.pdbx_strand_id
1 'polypeptide(L)'
;MNEKTKAYLAALSFSSIIGFSFLFTKIALGYASPLTNLAHRYTIAALVMVVLHQTKLIKVSLSRKDILSILPMSLFYPLFFFIFQSFALQYISSSEAGILQALVPIFTLLLASAFLKEKTSLLQKFFLFL
;
A
#
# COMPACT_ATOMS: atom_id res chain seq x y z
N MET A 1 -13.46 -8.49 22.70
CA MET A 1 -12.84 -9.14 21.53
C MET A 1 -11.35 -9.29 21.82
N ASN A 2 -10.81 -10.50 21.71
CA ASN A 2 -9.41 -10.78 22.04
C ASN A 2 -8.49 -10.01 21.08
N GLU A 3 -7.32 -9.54 21.54
CA GLU A 3 -6.35 -8.79 20.71
C GLU A 3 -5.91 -9.56 19.46
N LYS A 4 -5.76 -10.89 19.58
CA LYS A 4 -5.48 -11.77 18.44
C LYS A 4 -6.59 -11.72 17.38
N THR A 5 -7.86 -11.77 17.81
CA THR A 5 -9.00 -11.69 16.87
C THR A 5 -9.06 -10.35 16.14
N LYS A 6 -8.77 -9.24 16.84
CA LYS A 6 -8.65 -7.91 16.20
C LYS A 6 -7.56 -7.89 15.15
N ALA A 7 -6.38 -8.46 15.46
CA ALA A 7 -5.26 -8.52 14.53
C ALA A 7 -5.59 -9.35 13.27
N TYR A 8 -6.23 -10.51 13.42
CA TYR A 8 -6.64 -11.33 12.27
C TYR A 8 -7.70 -10.63 11.41
N LEU A 9 -8.69 -10.00 12.03
CA LEU A 9 -9.70 -9.23 11.29
C LEU A 9 -9.08 -8.04 10.55
N ALA A 10 -8.16 -7.33 11.16
CA ALA A 10 -7.43 -6.23 10.52
C ALA A 10 -6.60 -6.72 9.33
N ALA A 11 -5.87 -7.84 9.49
CA ALA A 11 -5.09 -8.42 8.41
C ALA A 11 -5.96 -8.90 7.24
N LEU A 12 -7.08 -9.57 7.53
CA LEU A 12 -8.04 -10.01 6.51
C LEU A 12 -8.65 -8.82 5.77
N SER A 13 -9.08 -7.80 6.49
CA SER A 13 -9.62 -6.58 5.90
C SER A 13 -8.60 -5.87 5.01
N PHE A 14 -7.36 -5.76 5.48
CA PHE A 14 -6.26 -5.17 4.72
C PHE A 14 -5.99 -5.93 3.42
N SER A 15 -5.86 -7.26 3.49
CA SER A 15 -5.64 -8.10 2.31
C SER A 15 -6.80 -8.02 1.30
N SER A 16 -8.04 -7.98 1.80
CA SER A 16 -9.23 -7.83 0.96
C SER A 16 -9.23 -6.46 0.25
N ILE A 17 -8.95 -5.38 0.96
CA ILE A 17 -8.88 -4.03 0.38
C ILE A 17 -7.82 -3.96 -0.72
N ILE A 18 -6.64 -4.53 -0.49
CA ILE A 18 -5.57 -4.56 -1.51
C ILE A 18 -6.00 -5.38 -2.72
N GLY A 19 -6.53 -6.59 -2.51
CA GLY A 19 -6.96 -7.47 -3.61
C GLY A 19 -8.03 -6.80 -4.49
N PHE A 20 -9.06 -6.22 -3.89
CA PHE A 20 -10.07 -5.46 -4.62
C PHE A 20 -9.51 -4.21 -5.29
N SER A 21 -8.51 -3.55 -4.69
CA SER A 21 -7.85 -2.39 -5.29
C SER A 21 -7.19 -2.72 -6.63
N PHE A 22 -6.53 -3.89 -6.75
CA PHE A 22 -5.96 -4.35 -8.03
C PHE A 22 -7.04 -4.58 -9.07
N LEU A 23 -8.13 -5.26 -8.69
CA LEU A 23 -9.25 -5.55 -9.57
C LEU A 23 -9.89 -4.25 -10.10
N PHE A 24 -10.27 -3.34 -9.21
CA PHE A 24 -10.89 -2.07 -9.59
C PHE A 24 -9.95 -1.18 -10.41
N THR A 25 -8.65 -1.17 -10.08
CA THR A 25 -7.66 -0.43 -10.88
C THR A 25 -7.58 -1.01 -12.29
N LYS A 26 -7.55 -2.35 -12.45
CA LYS A 26 -7.53 -3.00 -13.78
C LYS A 26 -8.77 -2.67 -14.58
N ILE A 27 -9.96 -2.70 -13.98
CA ILE A 27 -11.22 -2.32 -14.64
C ILE A 27 -11.17 -0.85 -15.08
N ALA A 28 -10.75 0.05 -14.20
CA ALA A 28 -10.66 1.48 -14.51
C ALA A 28 -9.68 1.80 -15.64
N LEU A 29 -8.60 1.02 -15.78
CA LEU A 29 -7.63 1.14 -16.87
C LEU A 29 -8.22 0.78 -18.24
N GLY A 30 -9.36 0.11 -18.30
CA GLY A 30 -10.12 -0.08 -19.53
C GLY A 30 -10.83 1.18 -20.04
N TYR A 31 -11.00 2.19 -19.17
CA TYR A 31 -11.73 3.43 -19.48
C TYR A 31 -10.88 4.69 -19.40
N ALA A 32 -9.74 4.64 -18.70
CA ALA A 32 -8.89 5.80 -18.49
C ALA A 32 -7.40 5.42 -18.51
N SER A 33 -6.56 6.38 -18.87
CA SER A 33 -5.10 6.20 -18.82
C SER A 33 -4.61 5.96 -17.38
N PRO A 34 -3.45 5.30 -17.17
CA PRO A 34 -2.89 5.08 -15.84
C PRO A 34 -2.76 6.35 -15.01
N LEU A 35 -2.29 7.44 -15.62
CA LEU A 35 -2.11 8.72 -14.93
C LEU A 35 -3.45 9.37 -14.58
N THR A 36 -4.43 9.30 -15.47
CA THR A 36 -5.78 9.83 -15.21
C THR A 36 -6.44 9.08 -14.07
N ASN A 37 -6.38 7.76 -14.07
CA ASN A 37 -6.92 6.93 -12.99
C ASN A 37 -6.23 7.26 -11.65
N LEU A 38 -4.90 7.40 -11.67
CA LEU A 38 -4.13 7.74 -10.48
C LEU A 38 -4.47 9.13 -9.95
N ALA A 39 -4.61 10.13 -10.85
CA ALA A 39 -5.01 11.49 -10.47
C ALA A 39 -6.37 11.50 -9.78
N HIS A 40 -7.37 10.80 -10.33
CA HIS A 40 -8.69 10.67 -9.69
C HIS A 40 -8.61 10.02 -8.30
N ARG A 41 -7.83 8.94 -8.16
CA ARG A 41 -7.65 8.25 -6.86
C ARG A 41 -7.04 9.18 -5.81
N TYR A 42 -5.99 9.92 -6.16
CA TYR A 42 -5.36 10.86 -5.22
C TYR A 42 -6.25 12.06 -4.92
N THR A 43 -6.97 12.57 -5.91
CA THR A 43 -7.92 13.67 -5.68
C THR A 43 -9.02 13.27 -4.71
N ILE A 44 -9.65 12.11 -4.93
CA ILE A 44 -10.69 11.61 -4.03
C ILE A 44 -10.12 11.36 -2.63
N ALA A 45 -8.95 10.74 -2.53
CA ALA A 45 -8.31 10.50 -1.24
C ALA A 45 -8.00 11.81 -0.49
N ALA A 46 -7.51 12.82 -1.20
CA ALA A 46 -7.26 14.14 -0.63
C ALA A 46 -8.56 14.81 -0.14
N LEU A 47 -9.62 14.77 -0.95
CA LEU A 47 -10.93 15.29 -0.55
C LEU A 47 -11.49 14.60 0.71
N VAL A 48 -11.40 13.27 0.77
CA VAL A 48 -11.81 12.50 1.94
C VAL A 48 -11.00 12.92 3.18
N MET A 49 -9.68 13.07 3.05
CA MET A 49 -8.83 13.52 4.15
C MET A 49 -9.17 14.93 4.63
N VAL A 50 -9.47 15.86 3.71
CA VAL A 50 -9.92 17.21 4.06
C VAL A 50 -11.24 17.16 4.85
N VAL A 51 -12.22 16.37 4.40
CA VAL A 51 -13.49 16.20 5.10
C VAL A 51 -13.30 15.60 6.49
N LEU A 52 -12.49 14.54 6.63
CA LEU A 52 -12.19 13.89 7.91
C LEU A 52 -11.48 14.84 8.88
N HIS A 53 -10.61 15.72 8.36
CA HIS A 53 -9.94 16.73 9.17
C HIS A 53 -10.92 17.83 9.63
N GLN A 54 -11.78 18.33 8.75
CA GLN A 54 -12.79 19.35 9.07
C GLN A 54 -13.83 18.83 10.08
N THR A 55 -14.24 17.58 9.97
CA THR A 55 -15.16 16.93 10.93
C THR A 55 -14.49 16.59 12.26
N LYS A 56 -13.19 16.89 12.43
CA LYS A 56 -12.40 16.58 13.64
C LYS A 56 -12.33 15.07 13.98
N LEU A 57 -12.71 14.20 13.06
CA LEU A 57 -12.59 12.76 13.21
C LEU A 57 -11.11 12.33 13.23
N ILE A 58 -10.26 13.07 12.51
CA ILE A 58 -8.81 12.88 12.52
C ILE A 58 -8.15 14.20 12.91
N LYS A 59 -7.31 14.15 13.94
CA LYS A 59 -6.47 15.29 14.34
C LYS A 59 -5.10 15.11 13.70
N VAL A 60 -4.86 15.83 12.61
CA VAL A 60 -3.54 15.87 11.96
C VAL A 60 -2.89 17.20 12.32
N SER A 61 -1.86 17.14 13.15
CA SER A 61 -1.00 18.30 13.43
C SER A 61 0.34 18.08 12.75
N LEU A 62 0.52 18.68 11.59
CA LEU A 62 1.77 18.61 10.82
C LEU A 62 2.53 19.92 10.95
N SER A 63 3.73 19.85 11.48
CA SER A 63 4.69 20.94 11.41
C SER A 63 5.29 21.03 9.99
N ARG A 64 5.74 22.21 9.58
CA ARG A 64 6.50 22.37 8.32
C ARG A 64 7.71 21.43 8.24
N LYS A 65 8.32 21.15 9.38
CA LYS A 65 9.48 20.25 9.52
C LYS A 65 9.07 18.79 9.21
N ASP A 66 7.90 18.37 9.68
CA ASP A 66 7.36 17.03 9.42
C ASP A 66 7.04 16.86 7.93
N ILE A 67 6.43 17.87 7.30
CA ILE A 67 6.11 17.85 5.88
C ILE A 67 7.39 17.70 5.03
N LEU A 68 8.44 18.49 5.31
CA LEU A 68 9.71 18.43 4.59
C LEU A 68 10.42 17.08 4.78
N SER A 69 10.28 16.44 5.94
CA SER A 69 10.88 15.14 6.22
C SER A 69 10.12 13.99 5.53
N ILE A 70 8.78 14.10 5.42
CA ILE A 70 7.93 13.06 4.83
C ILE A 70 7.89 13.17 3.30
N LEU A 71 8.06 14.38 2.75
CA LEU A 71 7.94 14.63 1.32
C LEU A 71 8.83 13.74 0.45
N PRO A 72 10.14 13.56 0.72
CA PRO A 72 10.98 12.65 -0.06
C PRO A 72 10.49 11.20 -0.03
N MET A 73 10.06 10.73 1.16
CA MET A 73 9.53 9.37 1.29
C MET A 73 8.22 9.19 0.51
N SER A 74 7.35 10.19 0.51
CA SER A 74 6.07 10.15 -0.22
C SER A 74 6.24 10.17 -1.74
N LEU A 75 7.35 10.67 -2.26
CA LEU A 75 7.69 10.57 -3.68
C LEU A 75 8.01 9.12 -4.08
N PHE A 76 8.75 8.39 -3.26
CA PHE A 76 9.08 6.98 -3.54
C PHE A 76 7.88 6.07 -3.26
N TYR A 77 7.27 6.22 -2.11
CA TYR A 77 6.07 5.50 -1.71
C TYR A 77 5.10 6.47 -1.02
N PRO A 78 3.93 6.75 -1.56
CA PRO A 78 3.19 5.95 -2.54
C PRO A 78 3.31 6.38 -4.02
N LEU A 79 3.90 7.55 -4.35
CA LEU A 79 3.75 8.13 -5.69
C LEU A 79 4.35 7.25 -6.79
N PHE A 80 5.68 7.05 -6.79
CA PHE A 80 6.33 6.22 -7.83
C PHE A 80 5.84 4.79 -7.82
N PHE A 81 5.63 4.20 -6.64
CA PHE A 81 5.09 2.86 -6.54
C PHE A 81 3.76 2.71 -7.30
N PHE A 82 2.78 3.58 -7.05
CA PHE A 82 1.49 3.48 -7.72
C PHE A 82 1.52 3.89 -9.18
N ILE A 83 2.45 4.77 -9.61
CA ILE A 83 2.67 5.04 -11.03
C ILE A 83 3.11 3.76 -11.73
N PHE A 84 4.20 3.12 -11.29
CA PHE A 84 4.70 1.90 -11.90
C PHE A 84 3.69 0.76 -11.84
N GLN A 85 2.99 0.59 -10.72
CA GLN A 85 1.91 -0.38 -10.57
C GLN A 85 0.79 -0.16 -11.59
N SER A 86 0.35 1.09 -11.79
CA SER A 86 -0.73 1.39 -12.73
C SER A 86 -0.32 1.12 -14.18
N PHE A 87 0.93 1.42 -14.55
CA PHE A 87 1.45 1.07 -15.87
C PHE A 87 1.60 -0.44 -16.04
N ALA A 88 2.12 -1.16 -15.04
CA ALA A 88 2.27 -2.61 -15.07
C ALA A 88 0.91 -3.32 -15.26
N LEU A 89 -0.13 -2.85 -14.58
CA LEU A 89 -1.48 -3.39 -14.68
C LEU A 89 -2.13 -3.24 -16.08
N GLN A 90 -1.57 -2.45 -16.98
CA GLN A 90 -2.00 -2.46 -18.38
C GLN A 90 -1.65 -3.79 -19.07
N TYR A 91 -0.51 -4.38 -18.71
CA TYR A 91 0.08 -5.53 -19.39
C TYR A 91 -0.18 -6.86 -18.67
N ILE A 92 -0.42 -6.84 -17.36
CA ILE A 92 -0.67 -8.04 -16.54
C ILE A 92 -2.09 -8.05 -15.99
N SER A 93 -2.56 -9.23 -15.59
CA SER A 93 -3.84 -9.38 -14.90
C SER A 93 -3.76 -8.91 -13.44
N SER A 94 -4.92 -8.64 -12.83
CA SER A 94 -4.99 -8.33 -11.39
C SER A 94 -4.51 -9.47 -10.50
N SER A 95 -4.70 -10.73 -10.94
CA SER A 95 -4.24 -11.92 -10.23
C SER A 95 -2.71 -12.03 -10.24
N GLU A 96 -2.08 -11.82 -11.39
CA GLU A 96 -0.61 -11.79 -11.50
C GLU A 96 0.00 -10.67 -10.65
N ALA A 97 -0.62 -9.49 -10.66
CA ALA A 97 -0.20 -8.38 -9.81
C ALA A 97 -0.31 -8.73 -8.31
N GLY A 98 -1.35 -9.45 -7.91
CA GLY A 98 -1.52 -9.94 -6.54
C GLY A 98 -0.42 -10.92 -6.13
N ILE A 99 -0.05 -11.85 -7.01
CA ILE A 99 1.06 -12.81 -6.77
C ILE A 99 2.39 -12.05 -6.63
N LEU A 100 2.67 -11.10 -7.52
CA LEU A 100 3.88 -10.27 -7.42
C LEU A 100 3.92 -9.45 -6.13
N GLN A 101 2.77 -8.93 -5.69
CA GLN A 101 2.66 -8.20 -4.43
C GLN A 101 2.96 -9.10 -3.21
N ALA A 102 2.61 -10.38 -3.26
CA ALA A 102 2.91 -11.33 -2.20
C ALA A 102 4.42 -11.60 -2.04
N LEU A 103 5.24 -11.32 -3.05
CA LEU A 103 6.69 -11.40 -2.96
C LEU A 103 7.33 -10.24 -2.16
N VAL A 104 6.63 -9.10 -2.03
CA VAL A 104 7.16 -7.91 -1.35
C VAL A 104 7.64 -8.21 0.08
N PRO A 105 6.85 -8.86 0.97
CA PRO A 105 7.31 -9.18 2.32
C PRO A 105 8.52 -10.12 2.33
N ILE A 106 8.64 -11.02 1.35
CA ILE A 106 9.78 -11.93 1.23
C ILE A 106 11.07 -11.13 0.95
N PHE A 107 11.03 -10.27 -0.07
CA PHE A 107 12.18 -9.41 -0.40
C PHE A 107 12.50 -8.43 0.71
N THR A 108 11.48 -7.86 1.36
CA THR A 108 11.68 -6.96 2.51
C THR A 108 12.42 -7.66 3.63
N LEU A 109 12.03 -8.89 3.98
CA LEU A 109 12.71 -9.68 5.01
C LEU A 109 14.16 -10.02 4.64
N LEU A 110 14.39 -10.42 3.38
CA LEU A 110 15.73 -10.72 2.88
C LEU A 110 16.64 -9.49 2.96
N LEU A 111 16.17 -8.33 2.51
CA LEU A 111 16.90 -7.07 2.56
C LEU A 111 17.12 -6.61 3.99
N ALA A 112 16.11 -6.68 4.86
CA ALA A 112 16.24 -6.32 6.27
C ALA A 112 17.29 -7.20 6.98
N SER A 113 17.27 -8.51 6.72
CA SER A 113 18.27 -9.42 7.32
C SER A 113 19.69 -9.17 6.81
N ALA A 114 19.83 -8.81 5.51
CA ALA A 114 21.15 -8.58 4.89
C ALA A 114 21.74 -7.22 5.27
N PHE A 115 20.94 -6.15 5.22
CA PHE A 115 21.43 -4.77 5.41
C PHE A 115 21.31 -4.28 6.86
N LEU A 116 20.21 -4.61 7.55
CA LEU A 116 19.97 -4.16 8.93
C LEU A 116 20.48 -5.16 9.97
N LYS A 117 20.98 -6.34 9.53
CA LYS A 117 21.43 -7.44 10.40
C LYS A 117 20.38 -7.83 11.46
N GLU A 118 19.11 -7.65 11.15
CA GLU A 118 18.02 -8.04 12.02
C GLU A 118 17.95 -9.56 12.12
N LYS A 119 17.91 -10.07 13.36
CA LYS A 119 17.79 -11.51 13.63
C LYS A 119 16.34 -11.93 13.35
N THR A 120 16.10 -12.47 12.18
CA THR A 120 14.81 -13.07 11.86
C THR A 120 14.70 -14.46 12.50
N SER A 121 13.59 -14.72 13.21
CA SER A 121 13.30 -16.02 13.77
C SER A 121 13.09 -17.07 12.66
N LEU A 122 13.52 -18.31 12.90
CA LEU A 122 13.27 -19.45 12.00
C LEU A 122 11.77 -19.62 11.71
N LEU A 123 10.92 -19.37 12.71
CA LEU A 123 9.46 -19.38 12.56
C LEU A 123 8.97 -18.31 11.57
N GLN A 124 9.52 -17.09 11.62
CA GLN A 124 9.16 -16.03 10.66
C GLN A 124 9.55 -16.41 9.24
N LYS A 125 10.71 -17.03 9.04
CA LYS A 125 11.14 -17.54 7.73
C LYS A 125 10.22 -18.64 7.22
N PHE A 126 9.82 -19.58 8.09
CA PHE A 126 8.93 -20.67 7.72
C PHE A 126 7.54 -20.19 7.29
N PHE A 127 6.93 -19.27 8.05
CA PHE A 127 5.61 -18.70 7.71
C PHE A 127 5.60 -17.74 6.51
N LEU A 128 6.75 -17.32 6.02
CA LEU A 128 6.88 -16.50 4.81
C LEU A 128 6.90 -17.35 3.54
N PHE A 129 7.29 -18.62 3.64
CA PHE A 129 7.37 -19.55 2.52
C PHE A 129 6.13 -20.48 2.40
N LEU A 130 5.17 -20.37 3.31
CA LEU A 130 3.88 -21.04 3.29
C LEU A 130 2.79 -20.15 2.72
#